data_8f8c6ac0b58b9b0996cbc4a3f40288b1
#
_entry.id   8f8c6ac0b58b9b0996cbc4a3f40288b1
#
_cell.length_a   1.000
_cell.length_b   1.000
_cell.length_c   1.000
_cell.angle_alpha   90.00
_cell.angle_beta   90.00
_cell.angle_gamma   90.00
#
_symmetry.space_group_name_H-M   'P 1'
#
loop_
_entity.id
_entity.type
_entity.pdbx_description
1 polymer ?
#
loop_
_entity_poly.entity_id
_entity_poly.type
_entity_poly.pdbx_seq_one_letter_code
_entity_poly.pdbx_strand_id
1 'polypeptide(L)'
;PNGAGKSTLINTICGILNFESGKILVDNFDIKLNYRQTRALIGVVPQELNLEVFETVWNNVNYSRGLYGKPSNHQYIENILKKLSLWDKKDNKLRELSGGMKRRVLIAKALSHEPKVLFLDEPTASVDVELRKDMWEIVKGLKKNGVTIILTTHYIEEAEEIADRVGIINNGRIILVDEKERLIKKLGQKILKIELSDPINVIPTNLEKFNLKIDNTKKI
;
A
#
# COMPACT_ATOMS: atom_id res chain seq x y z
N PRO A 1 6.72 12.33 1.92
CA PRO A 1 6.44 13.35 0.88
C PRO A 1 6.64 12.76 -0.52
N ASN A 2 6.04 13.40 -1.55
CA ASN A 2 6.33 13.05 -2.94
C ASN A 2 7.81 13.36 -3.25
N GLY A 3 8.42 12.58 -4.16
CA GLY A 3 9.85 12.73 -4.46
C GLY A 3 10.83 12.23 -3.38
N ALA A 4 10.35 11.69 -2.27
CA ALA A 4 11.22 11.21 -1.19
C ALA A 4 12.04 9.95 -1.53
N GLY A 5 11.75 9.26 -2.66
CA GLY A 5 12.45 8.05 -3.10
C GLY A 5 11.70 6.73 -2.81
N LYS A 6 10.40 6.78 -2.46
CA LYS A 6 9.59 5.57 -2.15
C LYS A 6 9.53 4.59 -3.32
N SER A 7 9.05 5.04 -4.48
CA SER A 7 8.95 4.22 -5.69
C SER A 7 10.32 3.78 -6.20
N THR A 8 11.35 4.62 -6.06
CA THR A 8 12.72 4.26 -6.40
C THR A 8 13.20 3.09 -5.55
N LEU A 9 12.94 3.13 -4.23
CA LEU A 9 13.30 2.03 -3.32
C LEU A 9 12.59 0.72 -3.71
N ILE A 10 11.25 0.77 -3.93
CA ILE A 10 10.50 -0.41 -4.38
C ILE A 10 11.06 -0.95 -5.68
N ASN A 11 11.22 -0.10 -6.70
CA ASN A 11 11.70 -0.51 -8.02
C ASN A 11 13.13 -1.10 -7.96
N THR A 12 13.96 -0.60 -7.06
CA THR A 12 15.30 -1.16 -6.83
C THR A 12 15.22 -2.54 -6.18
N ILE A 13 14.41 -2.72 -5.13
CA ILE A 13 14.23 -4.03 -4.47
C ILE A 13 13.63 -5.05 -5.43
N CYS A 14 12.70 -4.64 -6.28
CA CYS A 14 12.06 -5.52 -7.28
C CYS A 14 12.95 -5.80 -8.50
N GLY A 15 14.17 -5.23 -8.57
CA GLY A 15 15.11 -5.42 -9.67
C GLY A 15 14.67 -4.76 -10.97
N ILE A 16 13.83 -3.72 -10.90
CA ILE A 16 13.42 -2.89 -12.05
C ILE A 16 14.47 -1.79 -12.28
N LEU A 17 15.01 -1.22 -11.21
CA LEU A 17 16.11 -0.25 -11.26
C LEU A 17 17.41 -0.88 -10.76
N ASN A 18 18.50 -0.56 -11.43
CA ASN A 18 19.82 -0.95 -10.97
C ASN A 18 20.33 0.00 -9.87
N PHE A 19 21.21 -0.51 -9.01
CA PHE A 19 21.90 0.27 -8.00
C PHE A 19 23.41 -0.01 -8.06
N GLU A 20 24.23 1.00 -7.74
CA GLU A 20 25.68 0.95 -7.91
C GLU A 20 26.35 0.18 -6.77
N SER A 21 25.94 0.41 -5.53
CA SER A 21 26.57 -0.15 -4.33
C SER A 21 25.55 -0.65 -3.32
N GLY A 22 26.00 -1.49 -2.40
CA GLY A 22 25.17 -2.09 -1.39
C GLY A 22 24.69 -3.50 -1.75
N LYS A 23 23.83 -4.07 -0.89
CA LYS A 23 23.29 -5.42 -1.02
C LYS A 23 21.81 -5.42 -0.63
N ILE A 24 20.99 -6.09 -1.41
CA ILE A 24 19.56 -6.28 -1.11
C ILE A 24 19.27 -7.78 -1.13
N LEU A 25 18.65 -8.27 -0.07
CA LEU A 25 18.25 -9.67 0.07
C LEU A 25 16.73 -9.76 0.21
N VAL A 26 16.14 -10.71 -0.52
CA VAL A 26 14.74 -11.11 -0.36
C VAL A 26 14.71 -12.59 -0.04
N ASP A 27 14.22 -12.95 1.13
CA ASP A 27 14.23 -14.34 1.64
C ASP A 27 15.64 -14.98 1.57
N ASN A 28 16.68 -14.23 1.97
CA ASN A 28 18.10 -14.57 1.92
C ASN A 28 18.72 -14.68 0.51
N PHE A 29 17.96 -14.46 -0.55
CA PHE A 29 18.49 -14.42 -1.91
C PHE A 29 18.90 -13.01 -2.30
N ASP A 30 20.09 -12.88 -2.88
CA ASP A 30 20.58 -11.60 -3.42
C ASP A 30 19.84 -11.25 -4.72
N ILE A 31 19.31 -10.03 -4.81
CA ILE A 31 18.49 -9.63 -5.96
C ILE A 31 19.26 -9.52 -7.28
N LYS A 32 20.61 -9.36 -7.24
CA LYS A 32 21.44 -9.35 -8.43
C LYS A 32 21.86 -10.77 -8.83
N LEU A 33 22.36 -11.54 -7.87
CA LEU A 33 22.90 -12.89 -8.13
C LEU A 33 21.79 -13.93 -8.36
N ASN A 34 20.70 -13.80 -7.61
CA ASN A 34 19.58 -14.75 -7.61
C ASN A 34 18.28 -14.11 -8.14
N TYR A 35 18.40 -13.31 -9.21
CA TYR A 35 17.29 -12.47 -9.68
C TYR A 35 16.03 -13.26 -10.06
N ARG A 36 16.16 -14.49 -10.59
CA ARG A 36 15.00 -15.34 -10.93
C ARG A 36 14.25 -15.78 -9.69
N GLN A 37 14.98 -16.21 -8.66
CA GLN A 37 14.40 -16.66 -7.37
C GLN A 37 13.72 -15.47 -6.68
N THR A 38 14.39 -14.33 -6.59
CA THR A 38 13.84 -13.16 -5.92
C THR A 38 12.59 -12.62 -6.62
N ARG A 39 12.60 -12.54 -7.96
CA ARG A 39 11.42 -12.11 -8.72
C ARG A 39 10.25 -13.07 -8.58
N ALA A 40 10.50 -14.38 -8.48
CA ALA A 40 9.45 -15.36 -8.22
C ALA A 40 8.81 -15.23 -6.83
N LEU A 41 9.52 -14.61 -5.88
CA LEU A 41 9.03 -14.36 -4.51
C LEU A 41 8.30 -13.02 -4.37
N ILE A 42 8.39 -12.14 -5.35
CA ILE A 42 7.90 -10.77 -5.29
C ILE A 42 6.72 -10.56 -6.24
N GLY A 43 5.62 -10.03 -5.71
CA GLY A 43 4.55 -9.42 -6.49
C GLY A 43 4.66 -7.89 -6.42
N VAL A 44 4.38 -7.19 -7.51
CA VAL A 44 4.45 -5.73 -7.56
C VAL A 44 3.16 -5.16 -8.14
N VAL A 45 2.59 -4.21 -7.44
CA VAL A 45 1.47 -3.38 -7.91
C VAL A 45 1.97 -1.96 -8.04
N PRO A 46 2.21 -1.48 -9.25
CA PRO A 46 2.69 -0.11 -9.49
C PRO A 46 1.59 0.92 -9.21
N GLN A 47 2.00 2.17 -9.09
CA GLN A 47 1.06 3.28 -8.92
C GLN A 47 0.16 3.45 -10.15
N GLU A 48 0.70 3.30 -11.36
CA GLU A 48 -0.03 3.43 -12.61
C GLU A 48 -0.81 2.16 -12.97
N LEU A 49 -1.97 2.33 -13.61
CA LEU A 49 -2.84 1.25 -14.06
C LEU A 49 -2.44 0.73 -15.45
N ASN A 50 -1.28 0.08 -15.54
CA ASN A 50 -0.82 -0.53 -16.80
C ASN A 50 -1.44 -1.94 -16.97
N LEU A 51 -2.52 -2.02 -17.73
CA LEU A 51 -3.30 -3.23 -17.96
C LEU A 51 -3.65 -3.42 -19.44
N GLU A 52 -3.69 -4.68 -19.88
CA GLU A 52 -4.22 -5.06 -21.20
C GLU A 52 -5.74 -4.95 -21.20
N VAL A 53 -6.24 -3.75 -21.57
CA VAL A 53 -7.64 -3.35 -21.40
C VAL A 53 -8.64 -4.14 -22.24
N PHE A 54 -8.20 -4.78 -23.32
CA PHE A 54 -9.05 -5.56 -24.25
C PHE A 54 -9.26 -7.01 -23.80
N GLU A 55 -8.41 -7.50 -22.90
CA GLU A 55 -8.50 -8.85 -22.36
C GLU A 55 -9.44 -8.91 -21.14
N THR A 56 -9.95 -10.13 -20.86
CA THR A 56 -10.78 -10.39 -19.67
C THR A 56 -9.95 -10.37 -18.39
N VAL A 57 -10.63 -10.19 -17.26
CA VAL A 57 -10.00 -10.30 -15.93
C VAL A 57 -9.31 -11.66 -15.78
N TRP A 58 -10.03 -12.74 -16.14
CA TRP A 58 -9.52 -14.10 -16.07
C TRP A 58 -8.25 -14.31 -16.88
N ASN A 59 -8.25 -13.89 -18.14
CA ASN A 59 -7.11 -14.03 -19.03
C ASN A 59 -5.90 -13.23 -18.55
N ASN A 60 -6.11 -11.99 -18.10
CA ASN A 60 -5.04 -11.14 -17.56
C ASN A 60 -4.31 -11.81 -16.39
N VAL A 61 -5.06 -12.41 -15.45
CA VAL A 61 -4.47 -13.00 -14.23
C VAL A 61 -3.77 -14.32 -14.57
N ASN A 62 -4.40 -15.18 -15.41
CA ASN A 62 -3.79 -16.43 -15.83
C ASN A 62 -2.53 -16.22 -16.69
N TYR A 63 -2.56 -15.25 -17.58
CA TYR A 63 -1.39 -14.87 -18.39
C TYR A 63 -0.23 -14.43 -17.48
N SER A 64 -0.51 -13.59 -16.50
CA SER A 64 0.52 -13.19 -15.52
C SER A 64 1.16 -14.39 -14.81
N ARG A 65 0.37 -15.40 -14.42
CA ARG A 65 0.88 -16.62 -13.81
C ARG A 65 1.85 -17.36 -14.76
N GLY A 66 1.47 -17.46 -16.04
CA GLY A 66 2.29 -18.08 -17.08
C GLY A 66 3.63 -17.38 -17.30
N LEU A 67 3.68 -16.05 -17.25
CA LEU A 67 4.92 -15.27 -17.38
C LEU A 67 5.96 -15.61 -16.29
N TYR A 68 5.52 -16.04 -15.11
CA TYR A 68 6.40 -16.52 -14.03
C TYR A 68 6.74 -18.03 -14.14
N GLY A 69 6.37 -18.70 -15.25
CA GLY A 69 6.62 -20.11 -15.46
C GLY A 69 5.81 -21.04 -14.54
N LYS A 70 4.75 -20.54 -13.92
CA LYS A 70 3.91 -21.37 -13.05
C LYS A 70 2.87 -22.13 -13.88
N PRO A 71 2.63 -23.41 -13.55
CA PRO A 71 1.59 -24.19 -14.23
C PRO A 71 0.21 -23.58 -13.96
N SER A 72 -0.75 -23.83 -14.87
CA SER A 72 -2.13 -23.39 -14.67
C SER A 72 -2.69 -23.93 -13.35
N ASN A 73 -3.36 -23.05 -12.59
CA ASN A 73 -4.05 -23.41 -11.34
C ASN A 73 -5.35 -22.60 -11.24
N HIS A 74 -6.37 -23.10 -11.87
CA HIS A 74 -7.67 -22.44 -11.96
C HIS A 74 -8.29 -22.21 -10.58
N GLN A 75 -8.19 -23.20 -9.69
CA GLN A 75 -8.73 -23.09 -8.33
C GLN A 75 -8.05 -21.98 -7.53
N TYR A 76 -6.73 -21.82 -7.66
CA TYR A 76 -6.00 -20.76 -6.99
C TYR A 76 -6.40 -19.37 -7.52
N ILE A 77 -6.50 -19.22 -8.86
CA ILE A 77 -6.91 -17.95 -9.49
C ILE A 77 -8.37 -17.61 -9.11
N GLU A 78 -9.26 -18.59 -9.13
CA GLU A 78 -10.65 -18.41 -8.65
C GLU A 78 -10.69 -17.88 -7.22
N ASN A 79 -9.92 -18.48 -6.32
CA ASN A 79 -9.84 -18.06 -4.92
C ASN A 79 -9.31 -16.63 -4.77
N ILE A 80 -8.31 -16.23 -5.56
CA ILE A 80 -7.82 -14.84 -5.59
C ILE A 80 -8.93 -13.91 -6.06
N LEU A 81 -9.58 -14.20 -7.18
CA LEU A 81 -10.63 -13.34 -7.72
C LEU A 81 -11.83 -13.20 -6.77
N LYS A 82 -12.21 -14.27 -6.06
CA LYS A 82 -13.24 -14.22 -5.02
C LYS A 82 -12.82 -13.31 -3.85
N LYS A 83 -11.60 -13.46 -3.33
CA LYS A 83 -11.07 -12.63 -2.25
C LYS A 83 -10.99 -11.14 -2.61
N LEU A 84 -10.82 -10.83 -3.90
CA LEU A 84 -10.75 -9.47 -4.42
C LEU A 84 -12.11 -8.95 -4.93
N SER A 85 -13.21 -9.70 -4.73
CA SER A 85 -14.56 -9.37 -5.23
C SER A 85 -14.59 -9.10 -6.74
N LEU A 86 -13.86 -9.92 -7.49
CA LEU A 86 -13.75 -9.86 -8.96
C LEU A 86 -14.32 -11.08 -9.66
N TRP A 87 -14.78 -12.11 -8.92
CA TRP A 87 -15.21 -13.38 -9.52
C TRP A 87 -16.36 -13.20 -10.49
N ASP A 88 -17.37 -12.40 -10.11
CA ASP A 88 -18.54 -12.14 -10.98
C ASP A 88 -18.22 -11.30 -12.20
N LYS A 89 -17.01 -10.75 -12.26
CA LYS A 89 -16.48 -9.94 -13.36
C LYS A 89 -15.35 -10.63 -14.13
N LYS A 90 -15.09 -11.91 -13.85
CA LYS A 90 -13.96 -12.65 -14.45
C LYS A 90 -13.94 -12.66 -15.98
N ASP A 91 -15.11 -12.67 -16.60
CA ASP A 91 -15.28 -12.69 -18.06
C ASP A 91 -15.44 -11.28 -18.68
N ASN A 92 -15.53 -10.23 -17.85
CA ASN A 92 -15.57 -8.85 -18.34
C ASN A 92 -14.21 -8.42 -18.86
N LYS A 93 -14.18 -7.60 -19.90
CA LYS A 93 -12.97 -6.93 -20.38
C LYS A 93 -12.57 -5.82 -19.40
N LEU A 94 -11.26 -5.60 -19.24
CA LEU A 94 -10.77 -4.62 -18.26
C LEU A 94 -11.24 -3.19 -18.56
N ARG A 95 -11.48 -2.84 -19.83
CA ARG A 95 -12.03 -1.52 -20.20
C ARG A 95 -13.40 -1.24 -19.59
N GLU A 96 -14.17 -2.26 -19.24
CA GLU A 96 -15.52 -2.18 -18.70
C GLU A 96 -15.53 -1.99 -17.17
N LEU A 97 -14.36 -2.11 -16.53
CA LEU A 97 -14.22 -2.04 -15.08
C LEU A 97 -13.98 -0.62 -14.60
N SER A 98 -14.45 -0.33 -13.37
CA SER A 98 -14.09 0.89 -12.65
C SER A 98 -12.59 0.96 -12.32
N GLY A 99 -12.08 2.15 -11.98
CA GLY A 99 -10.69 2.33 -11.56
C GLY A 99 -10.31 1.45 -10.37
N GLY A 100 -11.18 1.38 -9.37
CA GLY A 100 -10.98 0.51 -8.19
C GLY A 100 -10.95 -0.97 -8.54
N MET A 101 -11.83 -1.43 -9.44
CA MET A 101 -11.79 -2.81 -9.94
C MET A 101 -10.51 -3.10 -10.72
N LYS A 102 -10.06 -2.19 -11.58
CA LYS A 102 -8.78 -2.32 -12.29
C LYS A 102 -7.60 -2.43 -11.31
N ARG A 103 -7.63 -1.66 -10.21
CA ARG A 103 -6.62 -1.77 -9.16
C ARG A 103 -6.61 -3.15 -8.50
N ARG A 104 -7.79 -3.70 -8.21
CA ARG A 104 -7.92 -5.07 -7.69
C ARG A 104 -7.40 -6.13 -8.68
N VAL A 105 -7.60 -5.93 -9.99
CA VAL A 105 -7.01 -6.81 -11.02
C VAL A 105 -5.48 -6.75 -11.01
N LEU A 106 -4.86 -5.59 -10.84
CA LEU A 106 -3.40 -5.48 -10.66
C LEU A 106 -2.91 -6.29 -9.45
N ILE A 107 -3.65 -6.24 -8.33
CA ILE A 107 -3.33 -7.07 -7.16
C ILE A 107 -3.48 -8.56 -7.49
N ALA A 108 -4.55 -8.96 -8.18
CA ALA A 108 -4.73 -10.35 -8.62
C ALA A 108 -3.57 -10.83 -9.50
N LYS A 109 -3.14 -10.01 -10.46
CA LYS A 109 -1.96 -10.28 -11.30
C LYS A 109 -0.70 -10.46 -10.47
N ALA A 110 -0.44 -9.55 -9.54
CA ALA A 110 0.72 -9.59 -8.66
C ALA A 110 0.73 -10.81 -7.73
N LEU A 111 -0.44 -11.34 -7.37
CA LEU A 111 -0.59 -12.54 -6.54
C LEU A 111 -0.61 -13.84 -7.35
N SER A 112 -0.79 -13.78 -8.67
CA SER A 112 -1.07 -14.95 -9.51
C SER A 112 0.00 -16.06 -9.48
N HIS A 113 1.24 -15.71 -9.21
CA HIS A 113 2.39 -16.63 -9.13
C HIS A 113 2.76 -17.06 -7.69
N GLU A 114 1.90 -16.74 -6.70
CA GLU A 114 2.08 -17.11 -5.27
C GLU A 114 3.32 -16.45 -4.64
N PRO A 115 3.46 -15.12 -4.70
CA PRO A 115 4.61 -14.44 -4.10
C PRO A 115 4.56 -14.51 -2.57
N LYS A 116 5.74 -14.47 -1.93
CA LYS A 116 5.85 -14.31 -0.46
C LYS A 116 5.72 -12.86 -0.03
N VAL A 117 6.13 -11.93 -0.89
CA VAL A 117 6.15 -10.48 -0.62
C VAL A 117 5.39 -9.75 -1.70
N LEU A 118 4.45 -8.89 -1.30
CA LEU A 118 3.68 -8.04 -2.19
C LEU A 118 4.06 -6.58 -1.95
N PHE A 119 4.55 -5.92 -2.98
CA PHE A 119 4.80 -4.48 -2.98
C PHE A 119 3.61 -3.74 -3.59
N LEU A 120 3.13 -2.72 -2.87
CA LEU A 120 2.04 -1.84 -3.29
C LEU A 120 2.57 -0.40 -3.31
N ASP A 121 2.73 0.16 -4.50
CA ASP A 121 3.20 1.54 -4.62
C ASP A 121 2.01 2.50 -4.68
N GLU A 122 1.79 3.23 -3.57
CA GLU A 122 0.69 4.17 -3.37
C GLU A 122 -0.69 3.60 -3.79
N PRO A 123 -1.13 2.46 -3.20
CA PRO A 123 -2.28 1.70 -3.70
C PRO A 123 -3.60 2.46 -3.67
N THR A 124 -3.70 3.50 -2.86
CA THR A 124 -4.90 4.31 -2.69
C THR A 124 -4.75 5.76 -3.18
N ALA A 125 -3.67 6.05 -3.93
CA ALA A 125 -3.49 7.37 -4.53
C ALA A 125 -4.64 7.69 -5.49
N SER A 126 -5.19 8.89 -5.38
CA SER A 126 -6.29 9.38 -6.23
C SER A 126 -7.58 8.54 -6.15
N VAL A 127 -7.79 7.85 -5.05
CA VAL A 127 -9.00 7.03 -4.78
C VAL A 127 -9.83 7.74 -3.71
N ASP A 128 -11.15 7.70 -3.85
CA ASP A 128 -12.06 8.25 -2.85
C ASP A 128 -11.99 7.47 -1.52
N VAL A 129 -12.61 8.05 -0.47
CA VAL A 129 -12.50 7.52 0.91
C VAL A 129 -13.10 6.12 1.06
N GLU A 130 -14.18 5.83 0.34
CA GLU A 130 -14.89 4.55 0.44
C GLU A 130 -14.07 3.44 -0.23
N LEU A 131 -13.62 3.65 -1.45
CA LEU A 131 -12.74 2.71 -2.16
C LEU A 131 -11.40 2.50 -1.44
N ARG A 132 -10.90 3.51 -0.72
CA ARG A 132 -9.70 3.39 0.12
C ARG A 132 -9.92 2.40 1.26
N LYS A 133 -11.05 2.49 1.97
CA LYS A 133 -11.40 1.54 3.04
C LYS A 133 -11.50 0.12 2.52
N ASP A 134 -12.16 -0.07 1.38
CA ASP A 134 -12.25 -1.37 0.72
C ASP A 134 -10.85 -1.95 0.42
N MET A 135 -9.93 -1.12 -0.06
CA MET A 135 -8.55 -1.55 -0.32
C MET A 135 -7.82 -1.94 0.97
N TRP A 136 -8.04 -1.23 2.07
CA TRP A 136 -7.46 -1.59 3.37
C TRP A 136 -7.95 -2.95 3.85
N GLU A 137 -9.24 -3.26 3.70
CA GLU A 137 -9.77 -4.58 4.07
C GLU A 137 -9.17 -5.70 3.21
N ILE A 138 -8.96 -5.46 1.91
CA ILE A 138 -8.25 -6.40 1.03
C ILE A 138 -6.82 -6.63 1.54
N VAL A 139 -6.07 -5.58 1.83
CA VAL A 139 -4.70 -5.67 2.34
C VAL A 139 -4.64 -6.42 3.66
N LYS A 140 -5.54 -6.12 4.62
CA LYS A 140 -5.67 -6.85 5.89
C LYS A 140 -5.96 -8.33 5.66
N GLY A 141 -6.85 -8.65 4.73
CA GLY A 141 -7.18 -10.03 4.35
C GLY A 141 -6.00 -10.80 3.80
N LEU A 142 -5.20 -10.19 2.91
CA LEU A 142 -3.99 -10.79 2.36
C LEU A 142 -2.94 -11.03 3.45
N LYS A 143 -2.74 -10.08 4.35
CA LYS A 143 -1.84 -10.19 5.49
C LYS A 143 -2.22 -11.36 6.41
N LYS A 144 -3.52 -11.51 6.74
CA LYS A 144 -4.03 -12.65 7.52
C LYS A 144 -3.77 -14.01 6.85
N ASN A 145 -3.64 -14.04 5.53
CA ASN A 145 -3.30 -15.23 4.76
C ASN A 145 -1.77 -15.45 4.60
N GLY A 146 -0.95 -14.75 5.37
CA GLY A 146 0.50 -14.95 5.43
C GLY A 146 1.31 -14.23 4.35
N VAL A 147 0.71 -13.35 3.55
CA VAL A 147 1.46 -12.54 2.59
C VAL A 147 2.15 -11.39 3.32
N THR A 148 3.46 -11.26 3.18
CA THR A 148 4.19 -10.08 3.64
C THR A 148 3.90 -8.91 2.70
N ILE A 149 3.42 -7.79 3.25
CA ILE A 149 3.04 -6.63 2.44
C ILE A 149 3.95 -5.45 2.77
N ILE A 150 4.51 -4.85 1.75
CA ILE A 150 5.25 -3.59 1.83
C ILE A 150 4.51 -2.58 0.96
N LEU A 151 3.99 -1.53 1.58
CA LEU A 151 3.30 -0.48 0.86
C LEU A 151 3.97 0.88 1.06
N THR A 152 3.89 1.72 0.05
CA THR A 152 4.22 3.13 0.17
C THR A 152 2.95 3.95 0.23
N THR A 153 2.98 4.99 1.03
CA THR A 153 1.88 5.95 1.12
C THR A 153 2.40 7.30 1.59
N HIS A 154 1.66 8.34 1.30
CA HIS A 154 1.81 9.66 1.90
C HIS A 154 0.65 10.00 2.85
N TYR A 155 -0.30 9.08 3.05
CA TYR A 155 -1.40 9.19 3.99
C TYR A 155 -1.04 8.51 5.32
N ILE A 156 -1.05 9.27 6.40
CA ILE A 156 -0.73 8.75 7.75
C ILE A 156 -1.82 7.77 8.19
N GLU A 157 -3.07 8.07 7.88
CA GLU A 157 -4.23 7.24 8.23
C GLU A 157 -4.10 5.81 7.65
N GLU A 158 -3.54 5.66 6.46
CA GLU A 158 -3.31 4.35 5.83
C GLU A 158 -2.29 3.55 6.62
N ALA A 159 -1.18 4.18 7.03
CA ALA A 159 -0.18 3.54 7.86
C ALA A 159 -0.75 3.17 9.26
N GLU A 160 -1.55 4.05 9.86
CA GLU A 160 -2.23 3.79 11.14
C GLU A 160 -3.17 2.60 11.06
N GLU A 161 -3.88 2.43 9.95
CA GLU A 161 -4.92 1.41 9.81
C GLU A 161 -4.37 0.02 9.53
N ILE A 162 -3.35 -0.11 8.66
CA ILE A 162 -2.95 -1.41 8.11
C ILE A 162 -1.51 -1.85 8.41
N ALA A 163 -0.60 -0.93 8.78
CA ALA A 163 0.79 -1.26 9.03
C ALA A 163 1.02 -1.89 10.42
N ASP A 164 2.02 -2.75 10.54
CA ASP A 164 2.62 -3.19 11.82
C ASP A 164 3.82 -2.31 12.16
N ARG A 165 4.63 -2.02 11.12
CA ARG A 165 5.83 -1.20 11.21
C ARG A 165 5.79 -0.11 10.16
N VAL A 166 6.32 1.06 10.48
CA VAL A 166 6.36 2.21 9.57
C VAL A 166 7.79 2.68 9.41
N GLY A 167 8.20 2.86 8.15
CA GLY A 167 9.47 3.49 7.78
C GLY A 167 9.22 4.90 7.25
N ILE A 168 9.93 5.88 7.77
CA ILE A 168 9.92 7.24 7.26
C ILE A 168 11.09 7.44 6.32
N ILE A 169 10.79 7.81 5.07
CA ILE A 169 11.79 8.12 4.05
C ILE A 169 11.74 9.62 3.70
N ASN A 170 12.90 10.24 3.58
CA ASN A 170 13.04 11.60 3.11
C ASN A 170 14.36 11.76 2.36
N ASN A 171 14.34 12.44 1.21
CA ASN A 171 15.51 12.68 0.35
C ASN A 171 16.34 11.41 0.09
N GLY A 172 15.66 10.28 -0.23
CA GLY A 172 16.28 9.00 -0.52
C GLY A 172 16.89 8.27 0.68
N ARG A 173 16.68 8.75 1.91
CA ARG A 173 17.21 8.13 3.13
C ARG A 173 16.08 7.67 4.04
N ILE A 174 16.20 6.48 4.60
CA ILE A 174 15.31 6.01 5.67
C ILE A 174 15.78 6.66 6.97
N ILE A 175 14.94 7.53 7.52
CA ILE A 175 15.25 8.29 8.74
C ILE A 175 14.94 7.48 9.99
N LEU A 176 13.85 6.72 9.96
CA LEU A 176 13.35 5.98 11.10
C LEU A 176 12.55 4.77 10.61
N VAL A 177 12.70 3.64 11.30
CA VAL A 177 11.80 2.49 11.20
C VAL A 177 11.40 2.08 12.61
N ASP A 178 10.11 2.05 12.89
CA ASP A 178 9.61 1.69 14.22
C ASP A 178 8.27 0.94 14.11
N GLU A 179 7.83 0.33 15.20
CA GLU A 179 6.47 -0.19 15.32
C GLU A 179 5.46 0.95 15.27
N LYS A 180 4.34 0.70 14.64
CA LYS A 180 3.29 1.71 14.43
C LYS A 180 2.90 2.41 15.73
N GLU A 181 2.62 1.65 16.79
CA GLU A 181 2.20 2.19 18.09
C GLU A 181 3.25 3.10 18.73
N ARG A 182 4.53 2.76 18.58
CA ARG A 182 5.64 3.59 19.07
C ARG A 182 5.78 4.87 18.29
N LEU A 183 5.62 4.78 16.97
CA LEU A 183 5.72 5.93 16.09
C LEU A 183 4.57 6.92 16.35
N ILE A 184 3.33 6.42 16.46
CA ILE A 184 2.17 7.25 16.77
C ILE A 184 2.34 7.98 18.11
N LYS A 185 2.85 7.29 19.14
CA LYS A 185 3.14 7.93 20.45
C LYS A 185 4.23 9.02 20.34
N LYS A 186 5.24 8.83 19.48
CA LYS A 186 6.32 9.81 19.28
C LYS A 186 5.89 11.02 18.43
N LEU A 187 5.07 10.78 17.40
CA LEU A 187 4.66 11.82 16.45
C LEU A 187 3.33 12.48 16.80
N GLY A 188 2.51 11.82 17.60
CA GLY A 188 1.10 12.10 17.65
C GLY A 188 0.54 12.58 18.96
N GLN A 189 0.70 13.83 19.27
CA GLN A 189 -0.44 14.52 19.91
C GLN A 189 -1.36 14.99 18.78
N LYS A 190 -2.52 14.31 18.58
CA LYS A 190 -3.57 14.87 17.74
C LYS A 190 -4.05 16.15 18.40
N ILE A 191 -3.77 17.28 17.77
CA ILE A 191 -4.21 18.58 18.27
C ILE A 191 -5.54 18.87 17.59
N LEU A 192 -6.62 18.91 18.36
CA LEU A 192 -7.91 19.41 17.90
C LEU A 192 -7.90 20.94 18.06
N LYS A 193 -7.93 21.67 16.96
CA LYS A 193 -8.15 23.11 16.99
C LYS A 193 -9.63 23.40 16.83
N ILE A 194 -10.20 24.08 17.82
CA ILE A 194 -11.61 24.51 17.81
C ILE A 194 -11.59 26.02 17.65
N GLU A 195 -12.16 26.53 16.57
CA GLU A 195 -12.39 27.97 16.38
C GLU A 195 -13.77 28.31 16.98
N LEU A 196 -13.79 29.24 17.88
CA LEU A 196 -15.02 29.74 18.53
C LEU A 196 -15.50 30.98 17.84
N SER A 197 -16.81 31.15 17.72
CA SER A 197 -17.43 32.39 17.19
C SER A 197 -17.08 33.61 18.04
N ASP A 198 -17.05 33.41 19.36
CA ASP A 198 -16.65 34.44 20.30
C ASP A 198 -15.36 34.05 21.02
N PRO A 199 -14.37 34.95 21.11
CA PRO A 199 -13.11 34.66 21.77
C PRO A 199 -13.31 34.48 23.29
N ILE A 200 -12.67 33.45 23.85
CA ILE A 200 -12.65 33.22 25.29
C ILE A 200 -11.26 33.48 25.83
N ASN A 201 -11.17 34.12 27.00
CA ASN A 201 -9.91 34.40 27.67
C ASN A 201 -9.59 33.37 28.77
N VAL A 202 -10.55 32.57 29.17
CA VAL A 202 -10.41 31.57 30.25
C VAL A 202 -11.08 30.26 29.78
N ILE A 203 -10.42 29.14 30.02
CA ILE A 203 -10.99 27.83 29.77
C ILE A 203 -12.02 27.53 30.87
N PRO A 204 -13.26 27.16 30.51
CA PRO A 204 -14.27 26.76 31.48
C PRO A 204 -13.78 25.57 32.32
N THR A 205 -14.05 25.60 33.63
CA THR A 205 -13.57 24.60 34.61
C THR A 205 -13.99 23.16 34.27
N ASN A 206 -15.16 23.00 33.68
CA ASN A 206 -15.65 21.69 33.21
C ASN A 206 -14.84 21.08 32.03
N LEU A 207 -14.00 21.87 31.38
CA LEU A 207 -13.16 21.47 30.25
C LEU A 207 -11.66 21.31 30.60
N GLU A 208 -11.24 21.62 31.80
CA GLU A 208 -9.85 21.54 32.26
C GLU A 208 -9.27 20.11 32.12
N LYS A 209 -10.09 19.09 32.27
CA LYS A 209 -9.72 17.68 32.11
C LYS A 209 -9.18 17.30 30.69
N PHE A 210 -9.37 18.16 29.69
CA PHE A 210 -8.93 17.92 28.32
C PHE A 210 -7.59 18.55 27.97
N ASN A 211 -6.86 19.18 28.95
CA ASN A 211 -5.57 19.83 28.71
C ASN A 211 -5.61 20.84 27.54
N LEU A 212 -6.65 21.66 27.48
CA LEU A 212 -6.83 22.66 26.46
C LEU A 212 -5.80 23.81 26.61
N LYS A 213 -5.44 24.40 25.47
CA LYS A 213 -4.62 25.62 25.41
C LYS A 213 -5.33 26.68 24.58
N ILE A 214 -5.39 27.89 25.06
CA ILE A 214 -5.90 29.01 24.26
C ILE A 214 -4.78 29.45 23.32
N ASP A 215 -5.07 29.47 22.01
CA ASP A 215 -4.15 29.94 20.97
C ASP A 215 -4.39 31.44 20.75
N ASN A 216 -3.52 32.27 21.32
CA ASN A 216 -3.60 33.72 21.23
C ASN A 216 -2.98 34.29 19.93
N THR A 217 -2.61 33.46 18.95
CA THR A 217 -1.86 33.89 17.77
C THR A 217 -2.73 34.53 16.69
N LYS A 218 -4.04 34.52 16.80
CA LYS A 218 -4.93 35.33 15.93
C LYS A 218 -5.32 36.61 16.62
N LYS A 219 -4.42 37.61 16.66
CA LYS A 219 -4.81 39.00 16.62
C LYS A 219 -4.97 39.36 15.15
N ILE A 220 -6.21 39.77 14.79
CA ILE A 220 -6.56 40.43 13.52
C ILE A 220 -5.68 41.63 13.30
#